data_b3ddf010a9be5a472c80b9d65886e41f
#
_entry.id   b3ddf010a9be5a472c80b9d65886e41f
#
_cell.length_a   1.000
_cell.length_b   1.000
_cell.length_c   1.000
_cell.angle_alpha   90.00
_cell.angle_beta   90.00
_cell.angle_gamma   90.00
#
_symmetry.space_group_name_H-M   'P 1'
#
loop_
_entity.id
_entity.type
_entity.pdbx_description
1 polymer ?
#
loop_
_entity_poly.entity_id
_entity_poly.type
_entity_poly.pdbx_seq_one_letter_code
_entity_poly.pdbx_strand_id
1 'polypeptide(L)'
;GAAEALPTRPWIRYQAERATANARARWRADMIRETYRMVWVAPDWNAKEMFEAFIGPDGIPTHGAACVTYPGDPGRRMAFVAIDTQDPNSITMLRTFKKLSHLIDFHIFPLAFLGPVSEFQGATILGAPNRALAMDDQITLFSQKGSNGIEYDVSRISEDSERKIWANTNLFRATRGVDVPFGVYLGMDGGYRPFNNQPDWDHYLALFDLVKAK
;
A
#
# COMPACT_ATOMS: atom_id res chain seq x y z
N GLY A 1 16.11 -6.09 35.96
CA GLY A 1 17.41 -6.46 35.49
C GLY A 1 18.07 -5.29 34.79
N ALA A 2 19.34 -5.03 35.12
CA ALA A 2 20.10 -4.01 34.43
C ALA A 2 20.17 -4.36 32.93
N ALA A 3 19.83 -3.42 32.03
CA ALA A 3 20.06 -3.58 30.62
C ALA A 3 21.56 -3.86 30.43
N GLU A 4 21.88 -5.01 29.83
CA GLU A 4 23.28 -5.29 29.48
C GLU A 4 23.77 -4.21 28.53
N ALA A 5 24.86 -3.55 28.92
CA ALA A 5 25.49 -2.56 28.07
C ALA A 5 25.98 -3.25 26.79
N LEU A 6 25.63 -2.69 25.63
CA LEU A 6 26.13 -3.16 24.34
C LEU A 6 27.65 -3.21 24.33
N PRO A 7 28.26 -4.24 23.69
CA PRO A 7 29.71 -4.36 23.63
C PRO A 7 30.38 -3.09 23.14
N THR A 8 31.35 -2.61 23.89
CA THR A 8 32.06 -1.35 23.61
C THR A 8 33.13 -1.46 22.52
N ARG A 9 33.51 -2.67 22.12
CA ARG A 9 34.52 -2.91 21.07
C ARG A 9 33.89 -2.80 19.68
N PRO A 10 34.40 -1.94 18.78
CA PRO A 10 33.79 -1.67 17.48
C PRO A 10 33.55 -2.92 16.60
N TRP A 11 34.47 -3.87 16.63
CA TRP A 11 34.31 -5.09 15.80
C TRP A 11 33.24 -6.06 16.32
N ILE A 12 33.04 -6.13 17.63
CA ILE A 12 31.98 -6.96 18.24
C ILE A 12 30.62 -6.35 17.88
N ARG A 13 30.52 -5.01 17.99
CA ARG A 13 29.33 -4.29 17.59
C ARG A 13 28.99 -4.51 16.13
N TYR A 14 29.98 -4.40 15.25
CA TYR A 14 29.82 -4.67 13.82
C TYR A 14 29.32 -6.09 13.55
N GLN A 15 29.88 -7.11 14.20
CA GLN A 15 29.43 -8.49 14.05
C GLN A 15 28.01 -8.71 14.56
N ALA A 16 27.64 -8.10 15.68
CA ALA A 16 26.29 -8.16 16.23
C ALA A 16 25.28 -7.50 15.30
N GLU A 17 25.59 -6.31 14.76
CA GLU A 17 24.77 -5.62 13.79
C GLU A 17 24.58 -6.43 12.49
N ARG A 18 25.66 -7.05 12.00
CA ARG A 18 25.60 -7.92 10.82
C ARG A 18 24.79 -9.19 11.07
N ALA A 19 24.93 -9.81 12.23
CA ALA A 19 24.14 -11.00 12.60
C ALA A 19 22.63 -10.65 12.69
N THR A 20 22.29 -9.50 13.27
CA THR A 20 20.93 -9.00 13.35
C THR A 20 20.38 -8.71 11.95
N ALA A 21 21.14 -8.05 11.08
CA ALA A 21 20.75 -7.78 9.71
C ALA A 21 20.50 -9.07 8.91
N ASN A 22 21.36 -10.09 9.07
CA ASN A 22 21.20 -11.38 8.42
C ASN A 22 19.98 -12.15 8.94
N ALA A 23 19.74 -12.11 10.24
CA ALA A 23 18.55 -12.72 10.85
C ALA A 23 17.26 -12.06 10.33
N ARG A 24 17.24 -10.72 10.26
CA ARG A 24 16.12 -9.96 9.70
C ARG A 24 15.89 -10.28 8.22
N ALA A 25 16.96 -10.38 7.41
CA ALA A 25 16.85 -10.73 6.00
C ALA A 25 16.26 -12.14 5.80
N ARG A 26 16.67 -13.12 6.62
CA ARG A 26 16.11 -14.48 6.58
C ARG A 26 14.65 -14.50 6.99
N TRP A 27 14.31 -13.87 8.09
CA TRP A 27 12.93 -13.76 8.56
C TRP A 27 12.04 -13.11 7.50
N ARG A 28 12.51 -12.02 6.87
CA ARG A 28 11.79 -11.32 5.82
C ARG A 28 11.55 -12.22 4.59
N ALA A 29 12.55 -12.98 4.17
CA ALA A 29 12.41 -13.92 3.07
C ALA A 29 11.41 -15.03 3.38
N ASP A 30 11.41 -15.54 4.60
CA ASP A 30 10.46 -16.56 5.05
C ASP A 30 9.03 -16.00 5.11
N MET A 31 8.85 -14.80 5.64
CA MET A 31 7.57 -14.11 5.70
C MET A 31 6.99 -13.88 4.29
N ILE A 32 7.80 -13.45 3.33
CA ILE A 32 7.38 -13.25 1.95
C ILE A 32 6.85 -14.56 1.36
N ARG A 33 7.60 -15.64 1.51
CA ARG A 33 7.20 -16.96 1.02
C ARG A 33 5.93 -17.47 1.67
N GLU A 34 5.81 -17.33 2.98
CA GLU A 34 4.63 -17.77 3.74
C GLU A 34 3.39 -16.97 3.35
N THR A 35 3.49 -15.65 3.27
CA THR A 35 2.38 -14.78 2.86
C THR A 35 1.92 -15.12 1.44
N TYR A 36 2.85 -15.36 0.52
CA TYR A 36 2.50 -15.76 -0.85
C TYR A 36 1.76 -17.10 -0.90
N ARG A 37 2.13 -18.09 -0.09
CA ARG A 37 1.45 -19.38 -0.01
C ARG A 37 0.04 -19.31 0.52
N MET A 38 -0.24 -18.35 1.39
CA MET A 38 -1.55 -18.17 2.02
C MET A 38 -2.56 -17.49 1.09
N VAL A 39 -2.11 -16.93 -0.02
CA VAL A 39 -2.96 -16.19 -0.95
C VAL A 39 -3.51 -17.14 -2.00
N TRP A 40 -4.83 -17.13 -2.18
CA TRP A 40 -5.49 -17.82 -3.29
C TRP A 40 -5.14 -17.14 -4.62
N VAL A 41 -4.80 -17.93 -5.63
CA VAL A 41 -4.45 -17.44 -6.97
C VAL A 41 -5.67 -17.61 -7.88
N ALA A 42 -6.19 -16.50 -8.39
CA ALA A 42 -7.26 -16.54 -9.38
C ALA A 42 -6.79 -17.19 -10.68
N PRO A 43 -7.55 -18.15 -11.27
CA PRO A 43 -7.18 -18.76 -12.56
C PRO A 43 -7.19 -17.75 -13.69
N ASP A 44 -8.17 -16.83 -13.70
CA ASP A 44 -8.32 -15.75 -14.66
C ASP A 44 -8.50 -14.41 -13.96
N TRP A 45 -8.12 -13.33 -14.63
CA TRP A 45 -8.33 -12.01 -14.06
C TRP A 45 -9.81 -11.63 -14.06
N ASN A 46 -10.28 -11.12 -12.92
CA ASN A 46 -11.65 -10.67 -12.74
C ASN A 46 -11.67 -9.49 -11.75
N ALA A 47 -12.30 -8.38 -12.14
CA ALA A 47 -12.32 -7.15 -11.33
C ALA A 47 -12.98 -7.37 -9.96
N LYS A 48 -14.09 -8.09 -9.92
CA LYS A 48 -14.80 -8.42 -8.67
C LYS A 48 -13.93 -9.27 -7.74
N GLU A 49 -13.29 -10.28 -8.26
CA GLU A 49 -12.42 -11.16 -7.46
C GLU A 49 -11.21 -10.41 -6.90
N MET A 50 -10.58 -9.53 -7.70
CA MET A 50 -9.50 -8.69 -7.21
C MET A 50 -9.99 -7.76 -6.11
N PHE A 51 -11.11 -7.08 -6.29
CA PHE A 51 -11.68 -6.19 -5.28
C PHE A 51 -11.97 -6.95 -3.98
N GLU A 52 -12.67 -8.07 -4.05
CA GLU A 52 -13.04 -8.89 -2.89
C GLU A 52 -11.84 -9.54 -2.20
N ALA A 53 -10.76 -9.82 -2.94
CA ALA A 53 -9.51 -10.31 -2.35
C ALA A 53 -8.86 -9.29 -1.41
N PHE A 54 -9.01 -8.00 -1.69
CA PHE A 54 -8.47 -6.93 -0.85
C PHE A 54 -9.47 -6.44 0.19
N ILE A 55 -10.73 -6.26 -0.17
CA ILE A 55 -11.74 -5.64 0.66
C ILE A 55 -12.88 -6.62 0.91
N GLY A 56 -13.04 -7.02 2.17
CA GLY A 56 -14.12 -7.91 2.58
C GLY A 56 -15.50 -7.23 2.56
N PRO A 57 -16.57 -7.99 2.83
CA PRO A 57 -17.97 -7.51 2.78
C PRO A 57 -18.22 -6.28 3.66
N ASP A 58 -17.50 -6.15 4.77
CA ASP A 58 -17.62 -5.03 5.72
C ASP A 58 -16.67 -3.88 5.42
N GLY A 59 -16.01 -3.86 4.26
CA GLY A 59 -15.01 -2.84 3.93
C GLY A 59 -13.68 -3.01 4.66
N ILE A 60 -13.44 -4.15 5.29
CA ILE A 60 -12.22 -4.46 6.04
C ILE A 60 -11.28 -5.24 5.13
N PRO A 61 -9.98 -4.86 5.06
CA PRO A 61 -9.00 -5.62 4.29
C PRO A 61 -8.91 -7.09 4.69
N THR A 62 -8.71 -7.97 3.71
CA THR A 62 -8.60 -9.42 3.90
C THR A 62 -7.19 -9.93 3.61
N HIS A 63 -6.92 -11.21 3.88
CA HIS A 63 -5.65 -11.89 3.60
C HIS A 63 -4.40 -11.21 4.21
N GLY A 64 -4.57 -10.53 5.34
CA GLY A 64 -3.46 -9.80 5.98
C GLY A 64 -3.09 -8.48 5.30
N ALA A 65 -3.79 -8.10 4.24
CA ALA A 65 -3.59 -6.82 3.56
C ALA A 65 -3.97 -5.64 4.46
N ALA A 66 -3.34 -4.51 4.23
CA ALA A 66 -3.60 -3.28 4.98
C ALA A 66 -3.60 -2.08 4.05
N CYS A 67 -4.46 -1.12 4.35
CA CYS A 67 -4.64 0.05 3.50
C CYS A 67 -4.57 1.36 4.27
N VAL A 68 -4.47 2.43 3.50
CA VAL A 68 -4.68 3.80 3.95
C VAL A 68 -6.07 4.23 3.50
N THR A 69 -6.85 4.78 4.42
CA THR A 69 -8.14 5.41 4.12
C THR A 69 -8.13 6.85 4.62
N TYR A 70 -8.81 7.73 3.89
CA TYR A 70 -9.03 9.09 4.37
C TYR A 70 -10.33 9.16 5.18
N PRO A 71 -10.35 9.94 6.28
CA PRO A 71 -11.58 10.11 7.06
C PRO A 71 -12.75 10.63 6.22
N GLY A 72 -13.95 10.12 6.49
CA GLY A 72 -15.15 10.55 5.81
C GLY A 72 -16.38 9.81 6.29
N ASP A 73 -17.53 10.14 5.73
CA ASP A 73 -18.81 9.58 6.13
C ASP A 73 -18.94 8.10 5.74
N PRO A 74 -19.56 7.27 6.56
CA PRO A 74 -19.85 5.88 6.21
C PRO A 74 -20.87 5.79 5.05
N GLY A 75 -20.84 4.68 4.30
CA GLY A 75 -21.79 4.43 3.22
C GLY A 75 -21.47 5.11 1.89
N ARG A 76 -20.27 5.72 1.77
CA ARG A 76 -19.79 6.26 0.50
C ARG A 76 -19.48 5.14 -0.50
N ARG A 77 -19.42 5.51 -1.77
CA ARG A 77 -18.89 4.62 -2.83
C ARG A 77 -17.47 4.20 -2.51
N MET A 78 -17.11 3.02 -2.92
CA MET A 78 -15.84 2.41 -2.53
C MET A 78 -14.97 2.09 -3.73
N ALA A 79 -13.68 2.37 -3.62
CA ALA A 79 -12.67 1.95 -4.58
C ALA A 79 -11.47 1.32 -3.87
N PHE A 80 -11.00 0.22 -4.40
CA PHE A 80 -9.70 -0.36 -4.08
C PHE A 80 -8.66 0.23 -5.01
N VAL A 81 -7.47 0.56 -4.50
CA VAL A 81 -6.36 1.11 -5.29
C VAL A 81 -5.03 0.53 -4.82
N ALA A 82 -4.30 -0.07 -5.73
CA ALA A 82 -2.91 -0.48 -5.52
C ALA A 82 -1.96 0.59 -6.09
N ILE A 83 -1.04 1.06 -5.26
CA ILE A 83 -0.08 2.10 -5.61
C ILE A 83 1.34 1.72 -5.20
N ASP A 84 2.30 2.40 -5.77
CA ASP A 84 3.68 2.36 -5.32
C ASP A 84 4.14 3.78 -4.97
N THR A 85 4.78 3.94 -3.81
CA THR A 85 5.23 5.27 -3.33
C THR A 85 6.27 5.91 -4.22
N GLN A 86 6.98 5.13 -5.04
CA GLN A 86 8.02 5.60 -5.97
C GLN A 86 7.53 5.79 -7.40
N ASP A 87 6.26 5.48 -7.67
CA ASP A 87 5.67 5.69 -8.99
C ASP A 87 5.04 7.08 -9.11
N PRO A 88 5.53 7.94 -10.03
CA PRO A 88 4.98 9.29 -10.22
C PRO A 88 3.48 9.31 -10.57
N ASN A 89 3.00 8.33 -11.34
CA ASN A 89 1.59 8.21 -11.69
C ASN A 89 0.73 7.86 -10.47
N SER A 90 1.23 7.01 -9.57
CA SER A 90 0.58 6.75 -8.28
C SER A 90 0.43 8.02 -7.45
N ILE A 91 1.49 8.83 -7.36
CA ILE A 91 1.45 10.08 -6.60
C ILE A 91 0.46 11.08 -7.21
N THR A 92 0.44 11.23 -8.52
CA THR A 92 -0.52 12.10 -9.21
C THR A 92 -1.96 11.64 -8.99
N MET A 93 -2.23 10.34 -9.09
CA MET A 93 -3.53 9.75 -8.78
C MET A 93 -3.97 10.02 -7.34
N LEU A 94 -3.08 9.84 -6.38
CA LEU A 94 -3.38 10.08 -4.97
C LEU A 94 -3.73 11.53 -4.66
N ARG A 95 -3.12 12.50 -5.33
CA ARG A 95 -3.52 13.91 -5.22
C ARG A 95 -4.96 14.13 -5.66
N THR A 96 -5.36 13.51 -6.76
CA THR A 96 -6.75 13.54 -7.25
C THR A 96 -7.70 12.89 -6.26
N PHE A 97 -7.34 11.72 -5.75
CA PHE A 97 -8.17 10.98 -4.79
C PHE A 97 -8.37 11.73 -3.48
N LYS A 98 -7.35 12.45 -3.01
CA LYS A 98 -7.48 13.29 -1.83
C LYS A 98 -8.57 14.35 -2.01
N LYS A 99 -8.70 14.93 -3.20
CA LYS A 99 -9.76 15.90 -3.53
C LYS A 99 -11.15 15.26 -3.62
N LEU A 100 -11.23 13.97 -3.90
CA LEU A 100 -12.47 13.20 -4.03
C LEU A 100 -12.83 12.39 -2.78
N SER A 101 -11.99 12.40 -1.76
CA SER A 101 -12.14 11.54 -0.57
C SER A 101 -13.40 11.83 0.26
N HIS A 102 -14.04 12.98 0.07
CA HIS A 102 -15.33 13.28 0.69
C HIS A 102 -16.52 12.62 -0.03
N LEU A 103 -16.31 12.10 -1.24
CA LEU A 103 -17.36 11.47 -2.07
C LEU A 103 -17.13 9.97 -2.25
N ILE A 104 -15.87 9.54 -2.26
CA ILE A 104 -15.45 8.17 -2.51
C ILE A 104 -14.62 7.68 -1.33
N ASP A 105 -14.89 6.48 -0.87
CA ASP A 105 -14.08 5.78 0.13
C ASP A 105 -12.96 5.01 -0.58
N PHE A 106 -11.79 5.62 -0.62
CA PHE A 106 -10.61 5.01 -1.22
C PHE A 106 -9.88 4.14 -0.20
N HIS A 107 -9.74 2.86 -0.51
CA HIS A 107 -8.87 1.93 0.18
C HIS A 107 -7.56 1.81 -0.60
N ILE A 108 -6.52 2.47 -0.12
CA ILE A 108 -5.24 2.61 -0.81
C ILE A 108 -4.25 1.61 -0.25
N PHE A 109 -3.79 0.70 -1.08
CA PHE A 109 -2.87 -0.38 -0.71
C PHE A 109 -1.48 -0.08 -1.29
N PRO A 110 -0.53 0.39 -0.47
CA PRO A 110 0.86 0.51 -0.90
C PRO A 110 1.46 -0.86 -1.20
N LEU A 111 2.22 -0.95 -2.27
CA LEU A 111 2.93 -2.16 -2.69
C LEU A 111 4.45 -1.94 -2.66
N ALA A 112 5.19 -3.02 -2.46
CA ALA A 112 6.62 -3.08 -2.72
C ALA A 112 6.87 -3.55 -4.17
N PHE A 113 6.36 -2.79 -5.14
CA PHE A 113 6.37 -3.19 -6.54
C PHE A 113 7.67 -2.79 -7.26
N LEU A 114 8.16 -1.56 -7.02
CA LEU A 114 9.32 -1.02 -7.72
C LEU A 114 10.66 -1.23 -7.00
N GLY A 115 10.67 -1.71 -5.78
CA GLY A 115 11.91 -2.03 -5.10
C GLY A 115 11.94 -1.73 -3.59
N PRO A 116 13.15 -1.73 -2.98
CA PRO A 116 13.31 -1.59 -1.53
C PRO A 116 12.82 -0.27 -0.95
N VAL A 117 12.98 0.85 -1.65
CA VAL A 117 12.48 2.15 -1.18
C VAL A 117 10.96 2.12 -1.05
N SER A 118 10.27 1.58 -2.04
CA SER A 118 8.82 1.39 -2.01
C SER A 118 8.37 0.52 -0.83
N GLU A 119 9.09 -0.56 -0.59
CA GLU A 119 8.85 -1.46 0.55
C GLU A 119 8.94 -0.73 1.87
N PHE A 120 10.04 -0.05 2.12
CA PHE A 120 10.31 0.59 3.41
C PHE A 120 9.45 1.84 3.63
N GLN A 121 9.19 2.62 2.61
CA GLN A 121 8.22 3.71 2.70
C GLN A 121 6.80 3.19 2.92
N GLY A 122 6.38 2.19 2.17
CA GLY A 122 5.06 1.58 2.33
C GLY A 122 4.87 0.97 3.72
N ALA A 123 5.86 0.23 4.23
CA ALA A 123 5.84 -0.33 5.57
C ALA A 123 5.78 0.77 6.65
N THR A 124 6.52 1.86 6.46
CA THR A 124 6.51 3.02 7.37
C THR A 124 5.13 3.67 7.42
N ILE A 125 4.49 3.85 6.28
CA ILE A 125 3.12 4.40 6.18
C ILE A 125 2.12 3.47 6.89
N LEU A 126 2.16 2.17 6.61
CA LEU A 126 1.25 1.18 7.19
C LEU A 126 1.44 0.99 8.70
N GLY A 127 2.63 1.26 9.20
CA GLY A 127 2.95 1.22 10.63
C GLY A 127 2.73 2.55 11.36
N ALA A 128 2.42 3.63 10.65
CA ALA A 128 2.23 4.94 11.24
C ALA A 128 0.95 4.99 12.11
N PRO A 129 0.95 5.75 13.22
CA PRO A 129 -0.25 5.96 14.02
C PRO A 129 -1.40 6.60 13.24
N ASN A 130 -1.07 7.49 12.30
CA ASN A 130 -2.00 8.11 11.37
C ASN A 130 -1.52 7.86 9.94
N ARG A 131 -2.04 6.81 9.31
CA ARG A 131 -1.64 6.41 7.96
C ARG A 131 -1.99 7.46 6.91
N ALA A 132 -3.13 8.11 7.03
CA ALA A 132 -3.56 9.16 6.11
C ALA A 132 -2.59 10.34 6.13
N LEU A 133 -2.15 10.77 7.30
CA LEU A 133 -1.15 11.84 7.44
C LEU A 133 0.21 11.42 6.86
N ALA A 134 0.66 10.20 7.12
CA ALA A 134 1.90 9.68 6.56
C ALA A 134 1.87 9.62 5.02
N MET A 135 0.73 9.24 4.45
CA MET A 135 0.54 9.26 3.00
C MET A 135 0.54 10.68 2.44
N ASP A 136 -0.08 11.63 3.13
CA ASP A 136 -0.03 13.05 2.74
C ASP A 136 1.39 13.59 2.74
N ASP A 137 2.20 13.22 3.72
CA ASP A 137 3.61 13.58 3.78
C ASP A 137 4.39 12.98 2.60
N GLN A 138 4.12 11.72 2.23
CA GLN A 138 4.71 11.08 1.06
C GLN A 138 4.39 11.86 -0.22
N ILE A 139 3.13 12.21 -0.43
CA ILE A 139 2.68 12.95 -1.61
C ILE A 139 3.36 14.31 -1.69
N THR A 140 3.42 15.03 -0.57
CA THR A 140 4.02 16.36 -0.49
C THR A 140 5.52 16.32 -0.74
N LEU A 141 6.22 15.43 -0.05
CA LEU A 141 7.68 15.31 -0.14
C LEU A 141 8.15 14.78 -1.49
N PHE A 142 7.43 13.82 -2.07
CA PHE A 142 7.75 13.28 -3.40
C PHE A 142 7.72 14.36 -4.49
N SER A 143 6.91 15.39 -4.29
CA SER A 143 6.77 16.52 -5.24
C SER A 143 7.91 17.53 -5.15
N GLN A 144 8.72 17.46 -4.10
CA GLN A 144 9.83 18.39 -3.89
C GLN A 144 11.06 17.93 -4.69
N LYS A 145 11.76 18.91 -5.29
CA LYS A 145 12.97 18.64 -6.06
C LYS A 145 14.03 17.95 -5.22
N GLY A 146 14.55 16.82 -5.72
CA GLY A 146 15.59 16.05 -5.06
C GLY A 146 15.10 15.15 -3.91
N SER A 147 13.78 15.09 -3.69
CA SER A 147 13.18 14.20 -2.70
C SER A 147 12.51 13.00 -3.38
N ASN A 148 12.58 11.83 -2.74
CA ASN A 148 11.84 10.64 -3.14
C ASN A 148 10.69 10.31 -2.18
N GLY A 149 10.34 11.24 -1.30
CA GLY A 149 9.26 11.08 -0.34
C GLY A 149 9.73 11.03 1.11
N ILE A 150 8.97 10.37 1.96
CA ILE A 150 9.26 10.28 3.40
C ILE A 150 10.56 9.56 3.69
N GLU A 151 11.21 9.98 4.76
CA GLU A 151 12.34 9.27 5.33
C GLU A 151 11.87 8.02 6.08
N TYR A 152 12.72 7.01 6.14
CA TYR A 152 12.46 5.78 6.89
C TYR A 152 13.73 5.29 7.58
N ASP A 153 13.55 4.60 8.68
CA ASP A 153 14.60 3.89 9.39
C ASP A 153 14.23 2.40 9.44
N VAL A 154 14.96 1.58 8.68
CA VAL A 154 14.70 0.14 8.57
C VAL A 154 14.72 -0.53 9.95
N SER A 155 15.57 -0.08 10.88
CA SER A 155 15.66 -0.64 12.23
C SER A 155 14.40 -0.39 13.08
N ARG A 156 13.57 0.58 12.70
CA ARG A 156 12.32 0.94 13.40
C ARG A 156 11.07 0.39 12.74
N ILE A 157 11.19 -0.20 11.55
CA ILE A 157 10.05 -0.84 10.89
C ILE A 157 9.75 -2.15 11.59
N SER A 158 8.53 -2.30 12.09
CA SER A 158 8.10 -3.52 12.79
C SER A 158 7.91 -4.70 11.84
N GLU A 159 8.00 -5.92 12.36
CA GLU A 159 7.68 -7.13 11.63
C GLU A 159 6.25 -7.12 11.09
N ASP A 160 5.32 -6.59 11.87
CA ASP A 160 3.92 -6.46 11.47
C ASP A 160 3.75 -5.54 10.25
N SER A 161 4.44 -4.39 10.22
CA SER A 161 4.41 -3.47 9.08
C SER A 161 5.02 -4.09 7.82
N GLU A 162 6.14 -4.81 7.96
CA GLU A 162 6.74 -5.57 6.86
C GLU A 162 5.80 -6.66 6.34
N ARG A 163 5.11 -7.35 7.21
CA ARG A 163 4.12 -8.36 6.82
C ARG A 163 2.98 -7.76 6.02
N LYS A 164 2.50 -6.58 6.41
CA LYS A 164 1.42 -5.87 5.72
C LYS A 164 1.80 -5.46 4.30
N ILE A 165 2.97 -4.85 4.11
CA ILE A 165 3.40 -4.42 2.77
C ILE A 165 3.58 -5.63 1.83
N TRP A 166 4.09 -6.74 2.32
CA TRP A 166 4.25 -7.95 1.53
C TRP A 166 2.94 -8.69 1.31
N ALA A 167 2.02 -8.66 2.25
CA ALA A 167 0.67 -9.16 2.04
C ALA A 167 -0.01 -8.42 0.89
N ASN A 168 0.05 -7.09 0.88
CA ASN A 168 -0.47 -6.28 -0.22
C ASN A 168 0.16 -6.67 -1.56
N THR A 169 1.48 -6.74 -1.61
CA THR A 169 2.24 -7.01 -2.84
C THR A 169 1.95 -8.39 -3.39
N ASN A 170 1.96 -9.41 -2.54
CA ASN A 170 1.71 -10.79 -2.94
C ASN A 170 0.25 -10.99 -3.35
N LEU A 171 -0.69 -10.37 -2.65
CA LEU A 171 -2.11 -10.44 -2.99
C LEU A 171 -2.39 -9.80 -4.36
N PHE A 172 -1.76 -8.67 -4.65
CA PHE A 172 -1.86 -8.01 -5.95
C PHE A 172 -1.35 -8.91 -7.09
N ARG A 173 -0.19 -9.54 -6.90
CA ARG A 173 0.35 -10.50 -7.88
C ARG A 173 -0.53 -11.74 -8.02
N ALA A 174 -1.05 -12.27 -6.92
CA ALA A 174 -1.90 -13.46 -6.91
C ALA A 174 -3.25 -13.22 -7.59
N THR A 175 -3.76 -12.00 -7.54
CA THR A 175 -4.98 -11.59 -8.26
C THR A 175 -4.69 -11.03 -9.66
N ARG A 176 -3.50 -11.30 -10.18
CA ARG A 176 -3.01 -10.95 -11.52
C ARG A 176 -2.85 -9.46 -11.78
N GLY A 177 -2.55 -8.70 -10.76
CA GLY A 177 -2.07 -7.33 -10.91
C GLY A 177 -0.69 -7.31 -11.54
N VAL A 178 -0.49 -6.46 -12.55
CA VAL A 178 0.74 -6.42 -13.36
C VAL A 178 1.39 -5.06 -13.41
N ASP A 179 0.68 -4.00 -13.06
CA ASP A 179 1.18 -2.64 -13.13
C ASP A 179 0.50 -1.74 -12.09
N VAL A 180 1.15 -0.65 -11.72
CA VAL A 180 0.67 0.36 -10.79
C VAL A 180 0.66 1.74 -11.46
N PRO A 181 -0.25 2.65 -11.07
CA PRO A 181 -1.39 2.43 -10.19
C PRO A 181 -2.51 1.64 -10.89
N PHE A 182 -3.19 0.84 -10.13
CA PHE A 182 -4.34 0.07 -10.62
C PHE A 182 -5.40 -0.08 -9.53
N GLY A 183 -6.65 0.02 -9.89
CA GLY A 183 -7.73 -0.13 -8.93
C GLY A 183 -9.00 -0.69 -9.53
N VAL A 184 -9.98 -0.91 -8.65
CA VAL A 184 -11.34 -1.34 -9.02
C VAL A 184 -12.33 -0.49 -8.22
N TYR A 185 -13.26 0.11 -8.93
CA TYR A 185 -14.35 0.89 -8.37
C TYR A 185 -15.63 0.05 -8.33
N LEU A 186 -16.28 0.03 -7.17
CA LEU A 186 -17.61 -0.56 -7.03
C LEU A 186 -18.66 0.52 -7.31
N GLY A 187 -19.26 0.45 -8.50
CA GLY A 187 -20.23 1.42 -8.97
C GLY A 187 -21.57 1.35 -8.25
N MET A 188 -22.38 2.38 -8.41
CA MET A 188 -23.74 2.47 -7.85
C MET A 188 -24.68 1.39 -8.38
N ASP A 189 -24.42 0.90 -9.57
CA ASP A 189 -25.14 -0.21 -10.23
C ASP A 189 -24.71 -1.60 -9.73
N GLY A 190 -23.76 -1.66 -8.79
CA GLY A 190 -23.17 -2.91 -8.31
C GLY A 190 -22.11 -3.50 -9.24
N GLY A 191 -21.78 -2.82 -10.34
CA GLY A 191 -20.74 -3.24 -11.28
C GLY A 191 -19.34 -2.90 -10.79
N TYR A 192 -18.38 -3.76 -11.07
CA TYR A 192 -16.97 -3.55 -10.74
C TYR A 192 -16.23 -3.02 -11.96
N ARG A 193 -15.64 -1.80 -11.82
CA ARG A 193 -14.94 -1.12 -12.91
C ARG A 193 -13.45 -1.06 -12.63
N PRO A 194 -12.63 -1.76 -13.41
CA PRO A 194 -11.18 -1.62 -13.29
C PRO A 194 -10.74 -0.27 -13.85
N PHE A 195 -9.71 0.30 -13.25
CA PHE A 195 -9.11 1.53 -13.73
C PHE A 195 -7.60 1.59 -13.47
N ASN A 196 -6.92 2.30 -14.32
CA ASN A 196 -5.54 2.71 -14.16
C ASN A 196 -5.46 4.23 -14.05
N ASN A 197 -4.26 4.80 -14.17
CA ASN A 197 -4.11 6.24 -14.19
C ASN A 197 -4.91 6.88 -15.33
N GLN A 198 -5.74 7.86 -15.00
CA GLN A 198 -6.59 8.57 -15.96
C GLN A 198 -5.90 9.83 -16.47
N PRO A 199 -6.23 10.29 -17.71
CA PRO A 199 -5.55 11.44 -18.31
C PRO A 199 -5.78 12.76 -17.57
N ASP A 200 -6.97 12.94 -16.98
CA ASP A 200 -7.37 14.21 -16.37
C ASP A 200 -8.52 14.06 -15.35
N TRP A 201 -8.89 15.16 -14.74
CA TRP A 201 -9.96 15.26 -13.76
C TRP A 201 -11.31 14.80 -14.29
N ASP A 202 -11.68 15.19 -15.50
CA ASP A 202 -12.99 14.86 -16.07
C ASP A 202 -13.15 13.35 -16.30
N HIS A 203 -12.06 12.66 -16.67
CA HIS A 203 -12.07 11.20 -16.79
C HIS A 203 -12.27 10.51 -15.42
N TYR A 204 -11.68 11.03 -14.34
CA TYR A 204 -11.94 10.52 -13.00
C TYR A 204 -13.38 10.76 -12.54
N LEU A 205 -13.96 11.93 -12.83
CA LEU A 205 -15.36 12.21 -12.50
C LEU A 205 -16.30 11.23 -13.21
N ALA A 206 -16.06 10.96 -14.49
CA ALA A 206 -16.84 9.99 -15.28
C ALA A 206 -16.67 8.57 -14.74
N LEU A 207 -15.44 8.16 -14.42
CA LEU A 207 -15.13 6.85 -13.85
C LEU A 207 -15.92 6.57 -12.58
N PHE A 208 -16.04 7.56 -11.71
CA PHE A 208 -16.67 7.42 -10.39
C PHE A 208 -18.15 7.85 -10.37
N ASP A 209 -18.79 7.96 -11.52
CA ASP A 209 -20.22 8.38 -11.63
C ASP A 209 -20.50 9.74 -10.99
N LEU A 210 -19.55 10.65 -11.01
CA LEU A 210 -19.67 11.99 -10.41
C LEU A 210 -20.15 13.06 -11.40
N VAL A 211 -20.40 12.69 -12.64
CA VAL A 211 -21.05 13.52 -13.66
C VAL A 211 -22.36 12.88 -14.06
N LYS A 212 -23.38 13.71 -14.30
CA LYS A 212 -24.67 13.22 -14.81
C LYS A 212 -24.47 12.73 -16.24
N ALA A 213 -25.03 11.57 -16.58
CA ALA A 213 -25.15 11.14 -17.97
C ALA A 213 -25.93 12.23 -18.75
N LYS A 214 -25.38 12.62 -19.91
CA LYS A 214 -26.08 13.52 -20.84
C LYS A 214 -27.23 12.79 -21.53
#